data_c47f6dc8ca462f5f04366e4dba1b3608
#
_entry.id   c47f6dc8ca462f5f04366e4dba1b3608
#
_cell.length_a   1.000
_cell.length_b   1.000
_cell.length_c   1.000
_cell.angle_alpha   90.00
_cell.angle_beta   90.00
_cell.angle_gamma   90.00
#
_symmetry.space_group_name_H-M   'P 1'
#
loop_
_entity.id
_entity.type
_entity.pdbx_description
1 polymer ?
#
loop_
_entity_poly.entity_id
_entity_poly.type
_entity_poly.pdbx_seq_one_letter_code
_entity_poly.pdbx_strand_id
1 'polypeptide(L)'
;MNHSQEKATQALIELGDPAERQTRTELLDRALRTALILLDADAAVIQTSSSRRGERLALHAGSSVPATLRPHPEGSEVVRSLIEAWQPVMLDDLSDAPPIATADGCPGVDPGPVLFTPLRQRNLAPAYVALYRRRGRARFTLNDCRLMLLVAAWLSAALENLRLSTGVEKLAVTDDLTEVYNSRFLKSALHRELRRASRFGHELSVALIDIDNLKTYNDQHGELRGSLLLREVASVLAQQVRSFDVLARHGEDSFLLILPETGCDGAVEVSERARAAVERQAFSLGAAGDVTVSLGVAAFPRDAANLRDFLAAADRALARAKQRGRNCVATLVRQSADGAIKRLTG
;
A
#
# COMPACT_ATOMS: atom_id res chain seq x y z
N MET A 1 22.27 37.90 -9.62
CA MET A 1 22.01 36.81 -8.66
C MET A 1 23.12 35.77 -8.80
N ASN A 2 23.69 35.31 -7.71
CA ASN A 2 24.82 34.38 -7.73
C ASN A 2 24.29 32.99 -8.05
N HIS A 3 24.93 32.22 -8.91
CA HIS A 3 24.53 30.84 -9.34
C HIS A 3 24.18 29.91 -8.16
N SER A 4 24.80 30.15 -7.00
CA SER A 4 24.48 29.44 -5.74
C SER A 4 23.10 29.80 -5.19
N GLN A 5 22.65 31.06 -5.33
CA GLN A 5 21.32 31.49 -4.87
C GLN A 5 20.20 30.95 -5.76
N GLU A 6 20.44 30.83 -7.07
CA GLU A 6 19.48 30.23 -8.00
C GLU A 6 19.27 28.74 -7.69
N LYS A 7 20.35 27.99 -7.44
CA LYS A 7 20.26 26.58 -7.05
C LYS A 7 19.51 26.38 -5.71
N ALA A 8 19.77 27.25 -4.73
CA ALA A 8 19.09 27.20 -3.44
C ALA A 8 17.60 27.50 -3.59
N THR A 9 17.24 28.51 -4.39
CA THR A 9 15.84 28.86 -4.66
C THR A 9 15.13 27.73 -5.39
N GLN A 10 15.75 27.14 -6.39
CA GLN A 10 15.20 26.00 -7.12
C GLN A 10 14.98 24.78 -6.21
N ALA A 11 15.95 24.47 -5.34
CA ALA A 11 15.84 23.36 -4.40
C ALA A 11 14.68 23.56 -3.39
N LEU A 12 14.42 24.82 -2.97
CA LEU A 12 13.28 25.12 -2.10
C LEU A 12 11.93 25.02 -2.83
N ILE A 13 11.87 25.39 -4.10
CA ILE A 13 10.68 25.24 -4.94
C ILE A 13 10.36 23.75 -5.11
N GLU A 14 11.38 22.96 -5.46
CA GLU A 14 11.23 21.49 -5.59
C GLU A 14 10.81 20.82 -4.28
N LEU A 15 11.28 21.33 -3.13
CA LEU A 15 10.84 20.86 -1.82
C LEU A 15 9.33 21.09 -1.60
N GLY A 16 8.81 22.24 -2.05
CA GLY A 16 7.42 22.66 -1.87
C GLY A 16 6.43 22.04 -2.87
N ASP A 17 6.91 21.39 -3.94
CA ASP A 17 6.04 20.82 -4.97
C ASP A 17 5.21 19.65 -4.41
N PRO A 18 3.86 19.73 -4.40
CA PRO A 18 2.99 18.65 -3.96
C PRO A 18 2.88 17.56 -5.04
N ALA A 19 3.97 16.84 -5.30
CA ALA A 19 3.92 15.72 -6.23
C ALA A 19 2.96 14.64 -5.73
N GLU A 20 2.07 14.18 -6.59
CA GLU A 20 1.10 13.15 -6.32
C GLU A 20 1.75 11.86 -5.83
N ARG A 21 1.27 11.34 -4.68
CA ARG A 21 1.65 10.03 -4.07
C ARG A 21 3.16 9.77 -3.92
N GLN A 22 3.82 10.56 -3.09
CA GLN A 22 5.23 10.31 -2.75
C GLN A 22 5.37 9.17 -1.77
N THR A 23 6.36 8.32 -2.02
CA THR A 23 6.79 7.30 -1.06
C THR A 23 7.64 7.94 0.04
N ARG A 24 7.75 7.24 1.19
CA ARG A 24 8.64 7.67 2.28
C ARG A 24 10.09 7.89 1.79
N THR A 25 10.60 6.99 0.96
CA THR A 25 11.98 7.05 0.44
C THR A 25 12.21 8.28 -0.43
N GLU A 26 11.24 8.63 -1.27
CA GLU A 26 11.32 9.85 -2.11
C GLU A 26 11.30 11.13 -1.28
N LEU A 27 10.50 11.18 -0.21
CA LEU A 27 10.51 12.32 0.72
C LEU A 27 11.87 12.48 1.42
N LEU A 28 12.46 11.38 1.88
CA LEU A 28 13.77 11.37 2.52
C LEU A 28 14.87 11.79 1.53
N ASP A 29 14.88 11.27 0.31
CA ASP A 29 15.85 11.63 -0.74
C ASP A 29 15.76 13.12 -1.08
N ARG A 30 14.55 13.63 -1.29
CA ARG A 30 14.31 15.04 -1.57
C ARG A 30 14.84 15.95 -0.45
N ALA A 31 14.54 15.63 0.81
CA ALA A 31 15.03 16.41 1.95
C ALA A 31 16.57 16.41 2.03
N LEU A 32 17.21 15.26 1.82
CA LEU A 32 18.67 15.15 1.84
C LEU A 32 19.30 15.96 0.70
N ARG A 33 18.78 15.91 -0.52
CA ARG A 33 19.26 16.69 -1.67
C ARG A 33 19.12 18.19 -1.43
N THR A 34 17.95 18.60 -0.97
CA THR A 34 17.72 20.01 -0.65
C THR A 34 18.68 20.51 0.41
N ALA A 35 18.90 19.75 1.48
CA ALA A 35 19.83 20.11 2.55
C ALA A 35 21.27 20.22 2.04
N LEU A 36 21.75 19.28 1.21
CA LEU A 36 23.07 19.33 0.59
C LEU A 36 23.29 20.58 -0.25
N ILE A 37 22.29 20.94 -1.08
CA ILE A 37 22.38 22.10 -1.97
C ILE A 37 22.32 23.42 -1.20
N LEU A 38 21.35 23.52 -0.26
CA LEU A 38 21.12 24.76 0.52
C LEU A 38 22.31 25.12 1.41
N LEU A 39 22.94 24.12 2.02
CA LEU A 39 23.96 24.33 3.02
C LEU A 39 25.37 24.02 2.51
N ASP A 40 25.54 23.76 1.24
CA ASP A 40 26.82 23.46 0.61
C ASP A 40 27.60 22.42 1.44
N ALA A 41 26.93 21.27 1.71
CA ALA A 41 27.50 20.18 2.47
C ALA A 41 28.01 19.06 1.55
N ASP A 42 28.98 18.28 2.02
CA ASP A 42 29.59 17.19 1.25
C ASP A 42 28.79 15.87 1.40
N ALA A 43 28.11 15.70 2.54
CA ALA A 43 27.21 14.58 2.75
C ALA A 43 26.08 14.93 3.72
N ALA A 44 24.98 14.21 3.59
CA ALA A 44 23.85 14.28 4.49
C ALA A 44 23.46 12.87 4.93
N VAL A 45 23.14 12.71 6.20
CA VAL A 45 22.63 11.47 6.78
C VAL A 45 21.29 11.76 7.43
N ILE A 46 20.31 10.92 7.18
CA ILE A 46 19.08 10.92 7.94
C ILE A 46 18.97 9.62 8.72
N GLN A 47 18.68 9.72 9.99
CA GLN A 47 18.31 8.58 10.81
C GLN A 47 16.88 8.76 11.29
N THR A 48 16.04 7.81 10.93
CA THR A 48 14.65 7.75 11.39
C THR A 48 14.45 6.48 12.19
N SER A 49 13.53 6.50 13.13
CA SER A 49 13.10 5.30 13.83
C SER A 49 11.75 4.84 13.31
N SER A 50 11.59 3.54 13.13
CA SER A 50 10.29 2.91 12.91
C SER A 50 10.02 1.94 14.08
N SER A 51 8.76 1.54 14.24
CA SER A 51 8.30 0.70 15.36
C SER A 51 9.03 -0.65 15.50
N ARG A 52 9.88 -1.05 14.54
CA ARG A 52 10.62 -2.33 14.56
C ARG A 52 12.09 -2.27 14.13
N ARG A 53 12.50 -1.31 13.31
CA ARG A 53 13.90 -1.09 12.88
C ARG A 53 14.06 0.36 12.45
N GLY A 54 15.13 1.02 12.96
CA GLY A 54 15.52 2.33 12.46
C GLY A 54 16.01 2.23 11.01
N GLU A 55 15.86 3.31 10.26
CA GLU A 55 16.38 3.46 8.90
C GLU A 55 17.43 4.57 8.91
N ARG A 56 18.59 4.30 8.32
CA ARG A 56 19.65 5.28 8.18
C ARG A 56 20.07 5.37 6.71
N LEU A 57 19.90 6.53 6.14
CA LEU A 57 20.24 6.82 4.75
C LEU A 57 21.31 7.91 4.71
N ALA A 58 22.30 7.72 3.85
CA ALA A 58 23.32 8.73 3.57
C ALA A 58 23.29 9.12 2.08
N LEU A 59 23.44 10.39 1.81
CA LEU A 59 23.62 10.93 0.46
C LEU A 59 24.89 11.79 0.43
N HIS A 60 25.78 11.51 -0.52
CA HIS A 60 26.96 12.31 -0.78
C HIS A 60 26.68 13.32 -1.90
N ALA A 61 27.32 14.48 -1.86
CA ALA A 61 27.26 15.45 -2.94
C ALA A 61 27.73 14.82 -4.26
N GLY A 62 26.90 14.95 -5.30
CA GLY A 62 27.12 14.31 -6.59
C GLY A 62 26.59 12.87 -6.73
N SER A 63 26.06 12.25 -5.66
CA SER A 63 25.40 10.95 -5.75
C SER A 63 23.97 11.07 -6.28
N SER A 64 23.52 10.07 -7.05
CA SER A 64 22.17 10.05 -7.61
C SER A 64 21.14 9.37 -6.72
N VAL A 65 21.56 8.51 -5.80
CA VAL A 65 20.68 7.72 -4.92
C VAL A 65 21.27 7.64 -3.51
N PRO A 66 20.46 7.75 -2.45
CA PRO A 66 20.91 7.55 -1.08
C PRO A 66 21.39 6.11 -0.85
N ALA A 67 22.49 5.96 -0.12
CA ALA A 67 22.98 4.67 0.35
C ALA A 67 22.33 4.31 1.67
N THR A 68 21.82 3.08 1.80
CA THR A 68 21.31 2.56 3.07
C THR A 68 22.50 2.19 3.97
N LEU A 69 22.54 2.79 5.15
CA LEU A 69 23.52 2.49 6.19
C LEU A 69 22.90 1.57 7.25
N ARG A 70 23.74 0.81 7.95
CA ARG A 70 23.28 0.10 9.16
C ARG A 70 22.94 1.14 10.22
N PRO A 71 21.71 1.14 10.77
CA PRO A 71 21.38 1.99 11.89
C PRO A 71 22.29 1.64 13.06
N HIS A 72 22.91 2.64 13.69
CA HIS A 72 23.56 2.38 14.98
C HIS A 72 22.45 2.19 16.03
N PRO A 73 22.40 1.06 16.76
CA PRO A 73 21.26 0.74 17.61
C PRO A 73 20.99 1.77 18.69
N GLU A 74 21.99 2.53 19.09
CA GLU A 74 21.90 3.47 20.21
C GLU A 74 22.27 4.91 19.85
N GLY A 75 22.88 5.21 18.69
CA GLY A 75 23.48 6.49 18.41
C GLY A 75 24.50 6.90 19.48
N SER A 76 25.20 8.03 19.36
CA SER A 76 25.93 8.50 20.53
C SER A 76 24.92 9.05 21.55
N GLU A 77 25.11 8.69 22.82
CA GLU A 77 24.28 9.14 23.93
C GLU A 77 24.22 10.68 24.00
N VAL A 78 25.27 11.34 23.57
CA VAL A 78 25.38 12.80 23.46
C VAL A 78 24.43 13.33 22.37
N VAL A 79 24.47 12.78 21.15
CA VAL A 79 23.56 13.20 20.07
C VAL A 79 22.11 12.93 20.45
N ARG A 80 21.83 11.79 21.10
CA ARG A 80 20.49 11.47 21.58
C ARG A 80 19.99 12.51 22.59
N SER A 81 20.75 12.81 23.64
CA SER A 81 20.34 13.78 24.67
C SER A 81 20.11 15.18 24.12
N LEU A 82 20.91 15.60 23.16
CA LEU A 82 20.78 16.92 22.49
C LEU A 82 19.58 16.96 21.54
N ILE A 83 19.29 15.86 20.85
CA ILE A 83 18.11 15.72 19.99
C ILE A 83 16.83 15.65 20.83
N GLU A 84 16.86 14.98 21.97
CA GLU A 84 15.74 14.93 22.93
C GLU A 84 15.42 16.33 23.49
N ALA A 85 16.43 17.17 23.67
CA ALA A 85 16.26 18.58 24.02
C ALA A 85 15.73 19.47 22.86
N TRP A 86 15.55 18.90 21.67
CA TRP A 86 15.08 19.60 20.45
C TRP A 86 15.99 20.78 20.03
N GLN A 87 17.27 20.68 20.31
CA GLN A 87 18.25 21.68 19.91
C GLN A 87 19.17 21.13 18.83
N PRO A 88 19.43 21.90 17.76
CA PRO A 88 20.47 21.55 16.80
C PRO A 88 21.84 21.60 17.47
N VAL A 89 22.74 20.73 17.00
CA VAL A 89 24.10 20.62 17.50
C VAL A 89 25.08 20.86 16.37
N MET A 90 25.97 21.81 16.56
CA MET A 90 27.07 22.09 15.65
C MET A 90 28.39 21.69 16.32
N LEU A 91 29.20 20.90 15.63
CA LEU A 91 30.57 20.60 16.00
C LEU A 91 31.49 21.16 14.92
N ASP A 92 32.57 21.79 15.37
CA ASP A 92 33.55 22.42 14.47
C ASP A 92 34.42 21.37 13.77
N ASP A 93 34.73 20.29 14.44
CA ASP A 93 35.39 19.12 13.88
C ASP A 93 34.89 17.84 14.59
N LEU A 94 34.37 16.91 13.82
CA LEU A 94 33.83 15.66 14.34
C LEU A 94 34.96 14.76 14.92
N SER A 95 36.22 14.96 14.49
CA SER A 95 37.35 14.23 15.04
C SER A 95 37.67 14.55 16.50
N ASP A 96 37.22 15.71 16.98
CA ASP A 96 37.37 16.09 18.38
C ASP A 96 36.38 15.37 19.31
N ALA A 97 35.40 14.65 18.72
CA ALA A 97 34.40 13.89 19.43
C ALA A 97 34.34 12.42 18.95
N PRO A 98 35.38 11.59 19.28
CA PRO A 98 35.50 10.23 18.76
C PRO A 98 34.29 9.33 18.98
N PRO A 99 33.58 9.37 20.13
CA PRO A 99 32.36 8.57 20.32
C PRO A 99 31.25 8.93 19.34
N ILE A 100 31.07 10.22 19.01
CA ILE A 100 30.10 10.71 18.06
C ILE A 100 30.55 10.32 16.64
N ALA A 101 31.84 10.50 16.32
CA ALA A 101 32.39 10.13 15.02
C ALA A 101 32.20 8.65 14.69
N THR A 102 32.36 7.78 15.68
CA THR A 102 32.20 6.33 15.51
C THR A 102 30.73 5.93 15.35
N ALA A 103 29.83 6.52 16.14
CA ALA A 103 28.42 6.16 16.16
C ALA A 103 27.61 6.84 15.05
N ASP A 104 27.87 8.13 14.84
CA ASP A 104 27.02 9.01 14.00
C ASP A 104 27.78 9.58 12.79
N GLY A 105 29.05 9.24 12.57
CA GLY A 105 29.84 9.66 11.42
C GLY A 105 29.26 9.17 10.08
N CYS A 106 29.57 9.88 8.99
CA CYS A 106 29.20 9.50 7.64
C CYS A 106 30.34 8.72 6.97
N PRO A 107 30.15 7.45 6.57
CA PRO A 107 31.17 6.70 5.84
C PRO A 107 31.59 7.41 4.55
N GLY A 108 32.90 7.45 4.27
CA GLY A 108 33.44 8.08 3.05
C GLY A 108 33.62 9.60 3.11
N VAL A 109 33.38 10.21 4.28
CA VAL A 109 33.66 11.63 4.51
C VAL A 109 34.67 11.74 5.64
N ASP A 110 35.81 12.41 5.39
CA ASP A 110 36.77 12.71 6.44
C ASP A 110 36.10 13.59 7.50
N PRO A 111 36.31 13.28 8.79
CA PRO A 111 35.73 14.04 9.89
C PRO A 111 36.08 15.53 9.80
N GLY A 112 35.07 16.36 9.83
CA GLY A 112 35.16 17.82 9.78
C GLY A 112 33.94 18.44 10.44
N PRO A 113 33.52 19.66 10.06
CA PRO A 113 32.31 20.29 10.60
C PRO A 113 31.05 19.45 10.40
N VAL A 114 30.22 19.36 11.43
CA VAL A 114 28.94 18.64 11.37
C VAL A 114 27.83 19.45 12.04
N LEU A 115 26.62 19.36 11.46
CA LEU A 115 25.40 19.94 11.98
C LEU A 115 24.34 18.84 12.14
N PHE A 116 24.00 18.51 13.38
CA PHE A 116 22.88 17.62 13.71
C PHE A 116 21.60 18.43 13.94
N THR A 117 20.50 18.02 13.35
CA THR A 117 19.21 18.69 13.49
C THR A 117 18.13 17.68 13.82
N PRO A 118 17.38 17.85 14.93
CA PRO A 118 16.34 16.92 15.33
C PRO A 118 15.16 16.91 14.35
N LEU A 119 14.57 15.75 14.16
CA LEU A 119 13.32 15.54 13.42
C LEU A 119 12.18 15.22 14.37
N ARG A 120 11.11 15.98 14.31
CA ARG A 120 9.91 15.76 15.11
C ARG A 120 9.12 14.57 14.59
N GLN A 121 9.07 13.49 15.35
CA GLN A 121 8.22 12.34 15.07
C GLN A 121 7.41 12.00 16.33
N ARG A 122 6.06 12.07 16.25
CA ARG A 122 5.19 11.71 17.38
C ARG A 122 5.31 10.23 17.71
N ASN A 123 5.57 9.91 19.01
CA ASN A 123 5.61 8.55 19.58
C ASN A 123 6.65 7.61 18.95
N LEU A 124 7.73 8.15 18.38
CA LEU A 124 8.86 7.38 17.84
C LEU A 124 10.15 7.78 18.56
N ALA A 125 11.13 6.88 18.53
CA ALA A 125 12.46 7.19 19.09
C ALA A 125 13.10 8.38 18.35
N PRO A 126 14.10 9.04 18.96
CA PRO A 126 14.75 10.22 18.41
C PRO A 126 15.22 10.01 16.97
N ALA A 127 14.92 10.97 16.11
CA ALA A 127 15.32 11.00 14.71
C ALA A 127 16.04 12.31 14.41
N TYR A 128 16.98 12.27 13.47
CA TYR A 128 17.76 13.46 13.11
C TYR A 128 18.18 13.47 11.63
N VAL A 129 18.52 14.65 11.14
CA VAL A 129 19.32 14.83 9.92
C VAL A 129 20.67 15.39 10.35
N ALA A 130 21.76 14.84 9.81
CA ALA A 130 23.10 15.32 9.99
C ALA A 130 23.69 15.74 8.65
N LEU A 131 24.35 16.91 8.62
CA LEU A 131 25.10 17.40 7.49
C LEU A 131 26.58 17.43 7.83
N TYR A 132 27.39 17.00 6.88
CA TYR A 132 28.84 16.86 7.05
C TYR A 132 29.57 17.68 6.00
N ARG A 133 30.59 18.42 6.43
CA ARG A 133 31.61 19.03 5.58
C ARG A 133 32.95 18.33 5.82
N ARG A 134 33.75 18.19 4.77
CA ARG A 134 35.11 17.63 4.87
C ARG A 134 35.97 18.52 5.71
N ARG A 135 36.98 17.91 6.32
CA ARG A 135 38.00 18.63 7.09
C ARG A 135 38.60 19.78 6.27
N GLY A 136 38.78 20.95 6.89
CA GLY A 136 39.29 22.15 6.23
C GLY A 136 38.24 23.01 5.52
N ARG A 137 37.00 22.58 5.43
CA ARG A 137 35.89 23.45 4.96
C ARG A 137 35.38 24.38 6.06
N ALA A 138 34.67 25.42 5.66
CA ALA A 138 34.06 26.39 6.58
C ALA A 138 33.11 25.68 7.57
N ARG A 139 33.10 26.14 8.83
CA ARG A 139 32.18 25.69 9.87
C ARG A 139 30.75 26.01 9.49
N PHE A 140 29.80 25.27 10.05
CA PHE A 140 28.40 25.64 9.98
C PHE A 140 28.12 26.89 10.83
N THR A 141 27.21 27.72 10.35
CA THR A 141 26.83 28.98 10.98
C THR A 141 25.44 28.87 11.63
N LEU A 142 25.08 29.85 12.46
CA LEU A 142 23.71 29.94 12.98
C LEU A 142 22.66 30.09 11.88
N ASN A 143 23.03 30.68 10.73
CA ASN A 143 22.14 30.77 9.59
C ASN A 143 21.93 29.41 8.94
N ASP A 144 22.98 28.60 8.80
CA ASP A 144 22.88 27.23 8.31
C ASP A 144 21.96 26.38 9.22
N CYS A 145 22.10 26.57 10.54
CA CYS A 145 21.25 25.94 11.53
C CYS A 145 19.76 26.30 11.33
N ARG A 146 19.45 27.59 11.12
CA ARG A 146 18.07 28.05 10.87
C ARG A 146 17.49 27.46 9.60
N LEU A 147 18.26 27.46 8.51
CA LEU A 147 17.83 26.84 7.24
C LEU A 147 17.58 25.36 7.39
N MET A 148 18.46 24.64 8.09
CA MET A 148 18.27 23.21 8.31
C MET A 148 17.05 22.92 9.18
N LEU A 149 16.75 23.76 10.18
CA LEU A 149 15.52 23.63 10.96
C LEU A 149 14.25 23.75 10.10
N LEU A 150 14.25 24.61 9.07
CA LEU A 150 13.13 24.72 8.13
C LEU A 150 12.96 23.43 7.30
N VAL A 151 14.06 22.87 6.78
CA VAL A 151 14.04 21.60 6.05
C VAL A 151 13.56 20.47 6.96
N ALA A 152 14.06 20.40 8.20
CA ALA A 152 13.66 19.40 9.18
C ALA A 152 12.18 19.53 9.58
N ALA A 153 11.66 20.74 9.72
CA ALA A 153 10.26 21.00 10.02
C ALA A 153 9.35 20.56 8.85
N TRP A 154 9.72 20.92 7.61
CA TRP A 154 9.02 20.47 6.41
C TRP A 154 8.99 18.94 6.33
N LEU A 155 10.15 18.28 6.46
CA LEU A 155 10.24 16.83 6.40
C LEU A 155 9.41 16.15 7.50
N SER A 156 9.44 16.70 8.71
CA SER A 156 8.62 16.19 9.83
C SER A 156 7.13 16.27 9.50
N ALA A 157 6.67 17.37 8.93
CA ALA A 157 5.28 17.56 8.51
C ALA A 157 4.91 16.64 7.34
N ALA A 158 5.78 16.49 6.34
CA ALA A 158 5.55 15.61 5.19
C ALA A 158 5.46 14.14 5.60
N LEU A 159 6.34 13.67 6.49
CA LEU A 159 6.30 12.31 7.03
C LEU A 159 5.06 12.05 7.89
N GLU A 160 4.59 13.04 8.67
CA GLU A 160 3.37 12.91 9.45
C GLU A 160 2.13 12.90 8.56
N ASN A 161 2.07 13.73 7.52
CA ASN A 161 1.01 13.70 6.52
C ASN A 161 0.94 12.35 5.81
N LEU A 162 2.07 11.79 5.39
CA LEU A 162 2.12 10.45 4.81
C LEU A 162 1.62 9.37 5.79
N ARG A 163 1.98 9.48 7.07
CA ARG A 163 1.51 8.56 8.11
C ARG A 163 0.00 8.66 8.32
N LEU A 164 -0.54 9.88 8.35
CA LEU A 164 -1.97 10.13 8.52
C LEU A 164 -2.76 9.64 7.30
N SER A 165 -2.29 9.94 6.09
CA SER A 165 -2.89 9.48 4.84
C SER A 165 -2.96 7.95 4.77
N THR A 166 -1.83 7.26 5.03
CA THR A 166 -1.82 5.79 5.12
C THR A 166 -2.66 5.24 6.27
N GLY A 167 -2.83 6.01 7.34
CA GLY A 167 -3.73 5.70 8.46
C GLY A 167 -5.19 5.74 8.03
N VAL A 168 -5.61 6.79 7.34
CA VAL A 168 -6.97 6.95 6.80
C VAL A 168 -7.25 5.89 5.75
N GLU A 169 -6.34 5.63 4.82
CA GLU A 169 -6.46 4.52 3.85
C GLU A 169 -6.59 3.14 4.53
N LYS A 170 -5.95 2.95 5.68
CA LYS A 170 -6.12 1.72 6.48
C LYS A 170 -7.48 1.62 7.16
N LEU A 171 -8.12 2.73 7.46
CA LEU A 171 -9.46 2.77 8.03
C LEU A 171 -10.56 2.71 6.96
N ALA A 172 -10.26 3.09 5.72
CA ALA A 172 -11.17 2.93 4.61
C ALA A 172 -11.48 1.45 4.41
N VAL A 173 -12.75 1.10 4.46
CA VAL A 173 -13.26 -0.27 4.27
C VAL A 173 -13.83 -0.47 2.88
N THR A 174 -14.07 0.62 2.14
CA THR A 174 -14.64 0.64 0.79
C THR A 174 -13.57 0.88 -0.27
N ASP A 175 -13.87 0.49 -1.49
CA ASP A 175 -13.11 0.79 -2.71
C ASP A 175 -13.59 2.14 -3.26
N ASP A 176 -12.68 3.06 -3.53
CA ASP A 176 -12.98 4.44 -3.93
C ASP A 176 -13.71 4.56 -5.27
N LEU A 177 -13.52 3.58 -6.16
CA LEU A 177 -14.16 3.58 -7.48
C LEU A 177 -15.57 3.00 -7.42
N THR A 178 -15.72 1.84 -6.78
CA THR A 178 -16.93 1.01 -6.85
C THR A 178 -17.83 1.12 -5.64
N GLU A 179 -17.36 1.75 -4.56
CA GLU A 179 -18.06 1.97 -3.27
C GLU A 179 -18.45 0.67 -2.52
N VAL A 180 -18.16 -0.52 -3.07
CA VAL A 180 -18.24 -1.78 -2.35
C VAL A 180 -17.02 -1.96 -1.43
N TYR A 181 -16.98 -3.02 -0.62
CA TYR A 181 -15.82 -3.25 0.23
C TYR A 181 -14.53 -3.44 -0.57
N ASN A 182 -13.42 -2.96 -0.03
CA ASN A 182 -12.10 -3.11 -0.66
C ASN A 182 -11.47 -4.47 -0.36
N SER A 183 -10.41 -4.81 -1.08
CA SER A 183 -9.69 -6.09 -0.95
C SER A 183 -9.08 -6.31 0.44
N ARG A 184 -8.78 -5.26 1.20
CA ARG A 184 -8.25 -5.35 2.57
C ARG A 184 -9.33 -5.80 3.54
N PHE A 185 -10.51 -5.16 3.49
CA PHE A 185 -11.66 -5.56 4.28
C PHE A 185 -12.09 -6.98 3.94
N LEU A 186 -12.13 -7.31 2.63
CA LEU A 186 -12.44 -8.65 2.13
C LEU A 186 -11.60 -9.74 2.80
N LYS A 187 -10.27 -9.57 2.82
CA LYS A 187 -9.35 -10.53 3.46
C LYS A 187 -9.68 -10.74 4.93
N SER A 188 -9.93 -9.65 5.65
CA SER A 188 -10.25 -9.70 7.08
C SER A 188 -11.60 -10.36 7.33
N ALA A 189 -12.62 -10.02 6.53
CA ALA A 189 -13.96 -10.60 6.61
C ALA A 189 -13.94 -12.09 6.32
N LEU A 190 -13.27 -12.52 5.25
CA LEU A 190 -13.19 -13.92 4.85
C LEU A 190 -12.48 -14.77 5.89
N HIS A 191 -11.37 -14.29 6.48
CA HIS A 191 -10.73 -14.99 7.59
C HIS A 191 -11.64 -15.12 8.82
N ARG A 192 -12.39 -14.09 9.15
CA ARG A 192 -13.33 -14.10 10.29
C ARG A 192 -14.46 -15.10 10.05
N GLU A 193 -15.12 -15.01 8.90
CA GLU A 193 -16.28 -15.86 8.59
C GLU A 193 -15.85 -17.35 8.44
N LEU A 194 -14.68 -17.63 7.85
CA LEU A 194 -14.18 -19.00 7.77
C LEU A 194 -13.88 -19.60 9.15
N ARG A 195 -13.28 -18.82 10.06
CA ARG A 195 -13.08 -19.28 11.46
C ARG A 195 -14.40 -19.52 12.16
N ARG A 196 -15.40 -18.66 11.93
CA ARG A 196 -16.74 -18.79 12.50
C ARG A 196 -17.40 -20.06 11.98
N ALA A 197 -17.42 -20.26 10.67
CA ALA A 197 -17.98 -21.44 10.02
C ALA A 197 -17.31 -22.73 10.52
N SER A 198 -15.97 -22.78 10.58
CA SER A 198 -15.22 -23.92 11.09
C SER A 198 -15.51 -24.21 12.57
N ARG A 199 -15.66 -23.17 13.41
CA ARG A 199 -15.89 -23.34 14.85
C ARG A 199 -17.30 -23.84 15.18
N PHE A 200 -18.30 -23.38 14.45
CA PHE A 200 -19.70 -23.64 14.76
C PHE A 200 -20.34 -24.69 13.82
N GLY A 201 -19.60 -25.21 12.86
CA GLY A 201 -20.10 -26.17 11.89
C GLY A 201 -21.08 -25.57 10.88
N HIS A 202 -21.01 -24.24 10.66
CA HIS A 202 -21.88 -23.55 9.71
C HIS A 202 -21.32 -23.67 8.28
N GLU A 203 -22.18 -23.59 7.30
CA GLU A 203 -21.78 -23.44 5.90
C GLU A 203 -21.35 -22.01 5.61
N LEU A 204 -20.40 -21.88 4.71
CA LEU A 204 -19.94 -20.61 4.19
C LEU A 204 -19.69 -20.75 2.69
N SER A 205 -20.25 -19.87 1.89
CA SER A 205 -19.98 -19.88 0.44
C SER A 205 -19.31 -18.57 0.00
N VAL A 206 -18.59 -18.66 -1.11
CA VAL A 206 -18.07 -17.53 -1.84
C VAL A 206 -18.44 -17.64 -3.31
N ALA A 207 -18.68 -16.49 -3.96
CA ALA A 207 -18.82 -16.38 -5.39
C ALA A 207 -17.78 -15.39 -5.93
N LEU A 208 -16.87 -15.85 -6.76
CA LEU A 208 -15.95 -15.02 -7.50
C LEU A 208 -16.62 -14.58 -8.79
N ILE A 209 -16.70 -13.28 -9.02
CA ILE A 209 -17.46 -12.62 -10.10
C ILE A 209 -16.48 -11.87 -10.99
N ASP A 210 -16.58 -12.03 -12.28
CA ASP A 210 -15.71 -11.38 -13.27
C ASP A 210 -16.57 -10.81 -14.40
N ILE A 211 -16.28 -9.57 -14.80
CA ILE A 211 -16.99 -8.92 -15.90
C ILE A 211 -16.49 -9.48 -17.23
N ASP A 212 -17.39 -10.05 -17.98
CA ASP A 212 -17.06 -10.69 -19.26
C ASP A 212 -16.57 -9.64 -20.27
N ASN A 213 -15.41 -9.94 -20.90
CA ASN A 213 -14.82 -9.14 -21.98
C ASN A 213 -14.55 -7.65 -21.62
N LEU A 214 -14.33 -7.29 -20.34
CA LEU A 214 -14.04 -5.91 -19.92
C LEU A 214 -12.85 -5.32 -20.67
N LYS A 215 -11.81 -6.13 -20.94
CA LYS A 215 -10.65 -5.67 -21.72
C LYS A 215 -11.06 -5.21 -23.12
N THR A 216 -11.87 -5.98 -23.82
CA THR A 216 -12.38 -5.60 -25.16
C THR A 216 -13.23 -4.33 -25.09
N TYR A 217 -14.03 -4.19 -24.03
CA TYR A 217 -14.80 -2.97 -23.78
C TYR A 217 -13.88 -1.76 -23.56
N ASN A 218 -12.81 -1.91 -22.79
CA ASN A 218 -11.81 -0.85 -22.57
C ASN A 218 -11.08 -0.48 -23.86
N ASP A 219 -10.72 -1.46 -24.68
CA ASP A 219 -10.05 -1.25 -25.97
C ASP A 219 -10.94 -0.45 -26.95
N GLN A 220 -12.25 -0.60 -26.86
CA GLN A 220 -13.23 0.10 -27.72
C GLN A 220 -13.64 1.48 -27.18
N HIS A 221 -13.79 1.62 -25.86
CA HIS A 221 -14.39 2.80 -25.24
C HIS A 221 -13.44 3.60 -24.35
N GLY A 222 -12.24 3.08 -24.10
CA GLY A 222 -11.23 3.67 -23.23
C GLY A 222 -11.39 3.30 -21.74
N GLU A 223 -10.31 3.36 -21.00
CA GLU A 223 -10.24 2.95 -19.57
C GLU A 223 -11.18 3.74 -18.65
N LEU A 224 -11.40 5.03 -18.95
CA LEU A 224 -12.33 5.86 -18.18
C LEU A 224 -13.76 5.31 -18.22
N ARG A 225 -14.19 4.85 -19.41
CA ARG A 225 -15.52 4.25 -19.59
C ARG A 225 -15.63 2.88 -18.94
N GLY A 226 -14.54 2.07 -18.98
CA GLY A 226 -14.49 0.82 -18.24
C GLY A 226 -14.56 1.02 -16.73
N SER A 227 -13.95 2.07 -16.21
CA SER A 227 -14.06 2.44 -14.78
C SER A 227 -15.50 2.80 -14.40
N LEU A 228 -16.23 3.53 -15.25
CA LEU A 228 -17.66 3.81 -15.03
C LEU A 228 -18.50 2.52 -15.06
N LEU A 229 -18.23 1.63 -16.03
CA LEU A 229 -18.90 0.33 -16.11
C LEU A 229 -18.67 -0.51 -14.84
N LEU A 230 -17.45 -0.58 -14.35
CA LEU A 230 -17.12 -1.27 -13.07
C LEU A 230 -17.96 -0.74 -11.90
N ARG A 231 -18.11 0.57 -11.81
CA ARG A 231 -18.94 1.23 -10.78
C ARG A 231 -20.42 0.89 -10.93
N GLU A 232 -20.95 0.92 -12.14
CA GLU A 232 -22.34 0.59 -12.43
C GLU A 232 -22.62 -0.89 -12.11
N VAL A 233 -21.76 -1.82 -12.55
CA VAL A 233 -21.86 -3.25 -12.24
C VAL A 233 -21.81 -3.49 -10.73
N ALA A 234 -20.89 -2.86 -10.01
CA ALA A 234 -20.82 -2.97 -8.55
C ALA A 234 -22.12 -2.55 -7.87
N SER A 235 -22.74 -1.44 -8.34
CA SER A 235 -24.03 -0.96 -7.83
C SER A 235 -25.15 -1.97 -8.06
N VAL A 236 -25.21 -2.59 -9.23
CA VAL A 236 -26.20 -3.64 -9.54
C VAL A 236 -25.99 -4.86 -8.66
N LEU A 237 -24.76 -5.32 -8.50
CA LEU A 237 -24.42 -6.45 -7.63
C LEU A 237 -24.76 -6.19 -6.16
N ALA A 238 -24.50 -4.98 -5.67
CA ALA A 238 -24.77 -4.58 -4.28
C ALA A 238 -26.27 -4.65 -3.94
N GLN A 239 -27.15 -4.43 -4.92
CA GLN A 239 -28.61 -4.53 -4.73
C GLN A 239 -29.09 -5.99 -4.62
N GLN A 240 -28.27 -6.97 -4.99
CA GLN A 240 -28.64 -8.39 -4.98
C GLN A 240 -28.24 -9.12 -3.69
N VAL A 241 -27.49 -8.47 -2.81
CA VAL A 241 -26.91 -9.06 -1.60
C VAL A 241 -27.63 -8.59 -0.33
N ARG A 242 -27.57 -9.38 0.72
CA ARG A 242 -28.17 -9.07 2.02
C ARG A 242 -27.22 -8.19 2.85
N SER A 243 -27.72 -7.59 3.92
CA SER A 243 -26.92 -6.69 4.78
C SER A 243 -25.74 -7.38 5.50
N PHE A 244 -25.80 -8.69 5.69
CA PHE A 244 -24.70 -9.47 6.29
C PHE A 244 -23.79 -10.19 5.28
N ASP A 245 -24.16 -10.16 3.99
CA ASP A 245 -23.28 -10.61 2.92
C ASP A 245 -22.19 -9.55 2.70
N VAL A 246 -21.03 -9.96 2.17
CA VAL A 246 -19.92 -9.05 1.91
C VAL A 246 -19.61 -9.09 0.44
N LEU A 247 -19.96 -8.02 -0.28
CA LEU A 247 -19.51 -7.79 -1.66
C LEU A 247 -18.28 -6.89 -1.64
N ALA A 248 -17.19 -7.35 -2.21
CA ALA A 248 -15.94 -6.61 -2.24
C ALA A 248 -15.27 -6.66 -3.61
N ARG A 249 -14.53 -5.60 -3.95
CA ARG A 249 -13.64 -5.60 -5.10
C ARG A 249 -12.43 -6.48 -4.80
N HIS A 250 -12.19 -7.49 -5.63
CA HIS A 250 -11.13 -8.50 -5.43
C HIS A 250 -9.90 -8.21 -6.29
N GLY A 251 -10.08 -7.78 -7.51
CA GLY A 251 -9.06 -7.46 -8.49
C GLY A 251 -9.39 -6.21 -9.31
N GLU A 252 -8.76 -6.07 -10.46
CA GLU A 252 -8.98 -4.93 -11.36
C GLU A 252 -10.38 -4.97 -11.97
N ASP A 253 -10.87 -6.17 -12.35
CA ASP A 253 -12.11 -6.44 -13.08
C ASP A 253 -13.02 -7.45 -12.36
N SER A 254 -12.69 -7.80 -11.12
CA SER A 254 -13.37 -8.88 -10.39
C SER A 254 -13.86 -8.46 -9.01
N PHE A 255 -14.95 -9.10 -8.58
CA PHE A 255 -15.55 -8.96 -7.27
C PHE A 255 -15.59 -10.33 -6.57
N LEU A 256 -15.56 -10.32 -5.25
CA LEU A 256 -15.81 -11.51 -4.43
C LEU A 256 -17.00 -11.24 -3.52
N LEU A 257 -17.96 -12.14 -3.53
CA LEU A 257 -19.10 -12.16 -2.65
C LEU A 257 -18.88 -13.24 -1.58
N ILE A 258 -18.98 -12.87 -0.31
CA ILE A 258 -18.96 -13.80 0.84
C ILE A 258 -20.40 -13.95 1.31
N LEU A 259 -20.88 -15.19 1.44
CA LEU A 259 -22.22 -15.57 1.82
C LEU A 259 -22.16 -16.40 3.12
N PRO A 260 -22.19 -15.77 4.30
CA PRO A 260 -22.21 -16.48 5.59
C PRO A 260 -23.48 -17.34 5.72
N GLU A 261 -23.36 -18.45 6.43
CA GLU A 261 -24.47 -19.38 6.74
C GLU A 261 -25.28 -19.79 5.50
N THR A 262 -24.59 -19.89 4.36
CA THR A 262 -25.18 -20.22 3.06
C THR A 262 -24.45 -21.38 2.43
N GLY A 263 -25.18 -22.45 2.13
CA GLY A 263 -24.65 -23.60 1.41
C GLY A 263 -24.53 -23.35 -0.09
N CYS A 264 -24.01 -24.35 -0.81
CA CYS A 264 -23.73 -24.22 -2.23
C CYS A 264 -24.97 -23.85 -3.07
N ASP A 265 -26.10 -24.50 -2.81
CA ASP A 265 -27.30 -24.30 -3.61
C ASP A 265 -27.85 -22.89 -3.42
N GLY A 266 -27.91 -22.40 -2.18
CA GLY A 266 -28.28 -21.01 -1.89
C GLY A 266 -27.31 -19.99 -2.50
N ALA A 267 -25.99 -20.30 -2.51
CA ALA A 267 -25.01 -19.46 -3.14
C ALA A 267 -25.15 -19.41 -4.67
N VAL A 268 -25.54 -20.50 -5.30
CA VAL A 268 -25.86 -20.54 -6.74
C VAL A 268 -27.09 -19.69 -7.03
N GLU A 269 -28.15 -19.77 -6.21
CA GLU A 269 -29.36 -18.94 -6.39
C GLU A 269 -29.04 -17.43 -6.29
N VAL A 270 -28.26 -17.02 -5.30
CA VAL A 270 -27.82 -15.62 -5.16
C VAL A 270 -26.98 -15.22 -6.36
N SER A 271 -26.06 -16.07 -6.80
CA SER A 271 -25.18 -15.83 -7.94
C SER A 271 -25.94 -15.70 -9.26
N GLU A 272 -26.94 -16.55 -9.51
CA GLU A 272 -27.78 -16.48 -10.71
C GLU A 272 -28.67 -15.22 -10.71
N ARG A 273 -29.19 -14.83 -9.54
CA ARG A 273 -29.93 -13.58 -9.39
C ARG A 273 -29.03 -12.38 -9.73
N ALA A 274 -27.79 -12.37 -9.22
CA ALA A 274 -26.82 -11.32 -9.50
C ALA A 274 -26.43 -11.29 -10.99
N ARG A 275 -26.14 -12.44 -11.58
CA ARG A 275 -25.84 -12.58 -13.02
C ARG A 275 -26.98 -12.02 -13.88
N ALA A 276 -28.20 -12.49 -13.61
CA ALA A 276 -29.37 -12.08 -14.36
C ALA A 276 -29.73 -10.59 -14.16
N ALA A 277 -29.41 -10.01 -13.01
CA ALA A 277 -29.57 -8.58 -12.77
C ALA A 277 -28.62 -7.75 -13.65
N VAL A 278 -27.35 -8.17 -13.74
CA VAL A 278 -26.37 -7.52 -14.62
C VAL A 278 -26.78 -7.68 -16.08
N GLU A 279 -27.14 -8.87 -16.54
CA GLU A 279 -27.54 -9.11 -17.93
C GLU A 279 -28.74 -8.27 -18.36
N ARG A 280 -29.74 -8.05 -17.46
CA ARG A 280 -30.94 -7.25 -17.76
C ARG A 280 -30.71 -5.74 -17.67
N GLN A 281 -29.62 -5.31 -17.09
CA GLN A 281 -29.31 -3.89 -16.91
C GLN A 281 -28.81 -3.28 -18.22
N ALA A 282 -29.43 -2.17 -18.63
CA ALA A 282 -28.88 -1.30 -19.67
C ALA A 282 -27.82 -0.40 -19.00
N PHE A 283 -26.56 -0.53 -19.41
CA PHE A 283 -25.44 0.28 -18.94
C PHE A 283 -25.24 1.52 -19.82
N SER A 284 -24.48 2.50 -19.32
CA SER A 284 -24.37 3.85 -19.93
C SER A 284 -23.99 3.87 -21.42
N LEU A 285 -23.37 2.81 -21.97
CA LEU A 285 -22.96 2.71 -23.38
C LEU A 285 -23.38 1.38 -24.04
N GLY A 286 -24.34 0.66 -23.48
CA GLY A 286 -24.77 -0.62 -24.02
C GLY A 286 -26.23 -0.92 -23.74
N ALA A 287 -26.84 -1.74 -24.58
CA ALA A 287 -28.16 -2.29 -24.32
C ALA A 287 -28.12 -3.39 -23.26
N ALA A 288 -29.27 -3.80 -22.76
CA ALA A 288 -29.38 -4.98 -21.90
C ALA A 288 -28.84 -6.22 -22.64
N GLY A 289 -27.96 -6.97 -21.95
CA GLY A 289 -27.28 -8.14 -22.52
C GLY A 289 -25.90 -7.89 -23.13
N ASP A 290 -25.51 -6.65 -23.37
CA ASP A 290 -24.17 -6.33 -23.89
C ASP A 290 -23.07 -6.53 -22.85
N VAL A 291 -23.40 -6.32 -21.58
CA VAL A 291 -22.51 -6.56 -20.45
C VAL A 291 -23.02 -7.72 -19.63
N THR A 292 -22.17 -8.70 -19.41
CA THR A 292 -22.47 -9.90 -18.63
C THR A 292 -21.38 -10.19 -17.61
N VAL A 293 -21.66 -11.07 -16.66
CA VAL A 293 -20.71 -11.54 -15.67
C VAL A 293 -20.69 -13.07 -15.62
N SER A 294 -19.52 -13.63 -15.41
CA SER A 294 -19.32 -15.03 -15.10
C SER A 294 -19.05 -15.19 -13.62
N LEU A 295 -19.61 -16.23 -12.99
CA LEU A 295 -19.47 -16.47 -11.57
C LEU A 295 -18.97 -17.88 -11.28
N GLY A 296 -17.99 -17.97 -10.35
CA GLY A 296 -17.50 -19.22 -9.82
C GLY A 296 -17.84 -19.36 -8.33
N VAL A 297 -18.67 -20.36 -7.98
CA VAL A 297 -19.13 -20.60 -6.62
C VAL A 297 -18.38 -21.75 -5.97
N ALA A 298 -17.94 -21.55 -4.73
CA ALA A 298 -17.40 -22.58 -3.85
C ALA A 298 -18.06 -22.52 -2.48
N ALA A 299 -18.19 -23.66 -1.81
CA ALA A 299 -18.78 -23.79 -0.49
C ALA A 299 -17.83 -24.51 0.49
N PHE A 300 -17.73 -23.97 1.71
CA PHE A 300 -17.03 -24.60 2.83
C PHE A 300 -18.07 -25.26 3.77
N PRO A 301 -17.81 -26.46 4.29
CA PRO A 301 -16.60 -27.28 4.13
C PRO A 301 -16.61 -28.19 2.89
N ARG A 302 -17.64 -28.09 2.03
CA ARG A 302 -17.85 -29.02 0.91
C ARG A 302 -16.67 -29.08 -0.09
N ASP A 303 -16.13 -27.92 -0.50
CA ASP A 303 -15.17 -27.80 -1.59
C ASP A 303 -13.74 -27.55 -1.12
N ALA A 304 -13.56 -27.24 0.18
CA ALA A 304 -12.25 -26.89 0.74
C ALA A 304 -12.19 -27.13 2.25
N ALA A 305 -10.97 -27.34 2.76
CA ALA A 305 -10.69 -27.47 4.19
C ALA A 305 -10.00 -26.22 4.77
N ASN A 306 -9.47 -25.33 3.94
CA ASN A 306 -8.76 -24.13 4.34
C ASN A 306 -9.01 -22.97 3.35
N LEU A 307 -8.60 -21.76 3.74
CA LEU A 307 -8.83 -20.54 2.96
C LEU A 307 -8.22 -20.59 1.56
N ARG A 308 -7.01 -21.12 1.44
CA ARG A 308 -6.30 -21.16 0.15
C ARG A 308 -7.04 -22.06 -0.85
N ASP A 309 -7.44 -23.22 -0.41
CA ASP A 309 -8.15 -24.19 -1.24
C ASP A 309 -9.56 -23.70 -1.56
N PHE A 310 -10.17 -22.95 -0.64
CA PHE A 310 -11.50 -22.36 -0.80
C PHE A 310 -11.53 -21.32 -1.93
N LEU A 311 -10.60 -20.37 -1.93
CA LEU A 311 -10.46 -19.42 -3.02
C LEU A 311 -10.06 -20.10 -4.34
N ALA A 312 -9.13 -21.04 -4.30
CA ALA A 312 -8.75 -21.80 -5.49
C ALA A 312 -9.91 -22.63 -6.07
N ALA A 313 -10.86 -23.06 -5.24
CA ALA A 313 -12.08 -23.73 -5.72
C ALA A 313 -13.00 -22.75 -6.46
N ALA A 314 -13.19 -21.53 -5.94
CA ALA A 314 -13.96 -20.49 -6.61
C ALA A 314 -13.31 -20.07 -7.94
N ASP A 315 -11.98 -19.92 -7.99
CA ASP A 315 -11.24 -19.62 -9.23
C ASP A 315 -11.44 -20.71 -10.30
N ARG A 316 -11.31 -21.97 -9.93
CA ARG A 316 -11.54 -23.10 -10.85
C ARG A 316 -12.99 -23.13 -11.35
N ALA A 317 -13.95 -22.80 -10.48
CA ALA A 317 -15.35 -22.72 -10.86
C ALA A 317 -15.58 -21.57 -11.85
N LEU A 318 -15.00 -20.38 -11.61
CA LEU A 318 -15.07 -19.25 -12.53
C LEU A 318 -14.44 -19.58 -13.89
N ALA A 319 -13.27 -20.22 -13.91
CA ALA A 319 -12.66 -20.67 -15.16
C ALA A 319 -13.59 -21.58 -15.96
N ARG A 320 -14.35 -22.47 -15.29
CA ARG A 320 -15.38 -23.32 -15.93
C ARG A 320 -16.53 -22.49 -16.51
N ALA A 321 -16.99 -21.46 -15.79
CA ALA A 321 -18.03 -20.57 -16.29
C ALA A 321 -17.57 -19.90 -17.59
N LYS A 322 -16.34 -19.33 -17.60
CA LYS A 322 -15.75 -18.72 -18.79
C LYS A 322 -15.62 -19.71 -19.98
N GLN A 323 -15.21 -20.97 -19.71
CA GLN A 323 -15.11 -22.02 -20.74
C GLN A 323 -16.46 -22.48 -21.30
N ARG A 324 -17.55 -22.39 -20.53
CA ARG A 324 -18.91 -22.75 -20.96
C ARG A 324 -19.58 -21.70 -21.83
N GLY A 325 -18.89 -20.62 -22.16
CA GLY A 325 -19.40 -19.55 -23.00
C GLY A 325 -19.70 -18.27 -22.27
N ARG A 326 -19.24 -18.12 -21.01
CA ARG A 326 -19.47 -16.94 -20.16
C ARG A 326 -20.94 -16.77 -19.75
N ASN A 327 -21.27 -15.62 -19.15
CA ASN A 327 -22.63 -15.28 -18.72
C ASN A 327 -23.34 -16.45 -17.99
N CYS A 328 -22.66 -17.11 -17.07
CA CYS A 328 -23.21 -18.23 -16.32
C CYS A 328 -22.54 -18.39 -14.95
N VAL A 329 -23.22 -19.14 -14.08
CA VAL A 329 -22.70 -19.57 -12.80
C VAL A 329 -22.18 -20.99 -12.90
N ALA A 330 -21.02 -21.26 -12.34
CA ALA A 330 -20.46 -22.60 -12.26
C ALA A 330 -20.02 -22.95 -10.84
N THR A 331 -20.09 -24.23 -10.52
CA THR A 331 -19.56 -24.85 -9.30
C THR A 331 -18.57 -25.95 -9.65
N LEU A 332 -17.77 -26.40 -8.69
CA LEU A 332 -17.02 -27.64 -8.83
C LEU A 332 -17.98 -28.82 -8.68
N VAL A 333 -18.07 -29.65 -9.72
CA VAL A 333 -18.79 -30.93 -9.63
C VAL A 333 -17.97 -31.86 -8.75
N ARG A 334 -18.52 -32.35 -7.63
CA ARG A 334 -17.96 -33.50 -6.97
C ARG A 334 -18.01 -34.66 -8.00
N GLN A 335 -16.88 -35.28 -8.30
CA GLN A 335 -16.92 -36.63 -8.80
C GLN A 335 -17.48 -37.46 -7.64
N SER A 336 -18.74 -37.84 -7.76
CA SER A 336 -19.33 -38.81 -6.86
C SER A 336 -18.49 -40.06 -6.96
N ALA A 337 -17.97 -40.56 -5.83
CA ALA A 337 -17.28 -41.85 -5.75
C ALA A 337 -18.22 -43.05 -6.00
N ASP A 338 -19.43 -42.81 -6.49
CA ASP A 338 -20.47 -43.81 -6.78
C ASP A 338 -20.51 -44.29 -8.25
N GLY A 339 -19.40 -44.13 -8.98
CA GLY A 339 -19.28 -44.58 -10.36
C GLY A 339 -18.80 -46.03 -10.53
N ALA A 340 -18.72 -46.85 -9.47
CA ALA A 340 -18.23 -48.21 -9.57
C ALA A 340 -19.01 -49.18 -8.65
N ILE A 341 -20.25 -49.49 -8.96
CA ILE A 341 -20.92 -50.77 -8.63
C ILE A 341 -22.30 -50.73 -9.28
N LYS A 342 -22.37 -51.09 -10.54
CA LYS A 342 -23.56 -51.66 -11.20
C LYS A 342 -23.17 -52.28 -12.55
N ARG A 343 -22.38 -53.32 -12.50
CA ARG A 343 -22.31 -54.39 -13.52
C ARG A 343 -21.86 -55.67 -12.83
N LEU A 344 -22.82 -56.35 -12.25
CA LEU A 344 -22.78 -57.79 -11.99
C LEU A 344 -24.13 -58.18 -11.38
N THR A 345 -25.11 -58.40 -12.21
CA THR A 345 -26.16 -59.40 -12.07
C THR A 345 -27.20 -59.19 -13.19
N GLY A 346 -27.21 -60.18 -14.11
CA GLY A 346 -28.19 -60.32 -15.15
C GLY A 346 -27.62 -61.15 -16.28
#